data_152fffceb4efd36d0a0a21a5d91547e0
#
_entry.id   152fffceb4efd36d0a0a21a5d91547e0
#
_cell.length_a   1.000
_cell.length_b   1.000
_cell.length_c   1.000
_cell.angle_alpha   90.00
_cell.angle_beta   90.00
_cell.angle_gamma   90.00
#
_symmetry.space_group_name_H-M   'P 1'
#
loop_
_entity.id
_entity.type
_entity.pdbx_description
1 polymer ?
#
loop_
_entity_poly.entity_id
_entity_poly.type
_entity_poly.pdbx_seq_one_letter_code
_entity_poly.pdbx_strand_id
1 'polypeptide(L)'
;LRIEDTDKARSTPEAIDAILRDLAWLGIDWDDAPLYQSQRAARHAEIAHELVERGRAYFCYCTPEELEAMKDEAKARGEQPRYNRMWRDRDPATAPAGAKPVIRIKAPLDGETTIADAVQGNVTVQNSQLDDMILLRSDESPTYMLAVVVDDHDMGVTHVVRGDDHLNNAFRQKLIFDAMGWNVPVFGHVPLIHGEDGAKLSKRHGAQGAQEFRDMGILPEALDNYLLRLGWSHGDDEIFTKEQAARWFDINDINAGPSRLDFKKLEHVNAHHMKLADDTRLADETLALRGGNVDATHRARLIGGMHDLKARATTLVGLAADASLYLKDAPFDYDEKAAATLNDHDAHHAMHAIYDALARLGADFRDTEIESALRKIADAQYGGKLGKVMMPFRAALAGTMTSPPIAKAAEVLGQSETMNRLKAALHWMHDQGHSHH
;
A
#
# COMPACT_ATOMS: atom_id res chain seq x y z
N LEU A 1 16.84 -10.12 0.81
CA LEU A 1 15.53 -10.23 1.49
C LEU A 1 15.55 -11.41 2.48
N ARG A 2 14.99 -11.21 3.68
CA ARG A 2 14.78 -12.27 4.66
C ARG A 2 13.31 -12.46 4.94
N ILE A 3 12.87 -13.70 4.87
CA ILE A 3 11.51 -14.12 5.24
C ILE A 3 11.58 -14.72 6.66
N GLU A 4 10.92 -14.09 7.60
CA GLU A 4 10.89 -14.50 9.00
C GLU A 4 9.72 -15.46 9.25
N ASP A 5 9.88 -16.69 8.81
CA ASP A 5 8.87 -17.75 8.78
C ASP A 5 9.03 -18.79 9.90
N THR A 6 9.54 -18.40 11.06
CA THR A 6 9.70 -19.29 12.22
C THR A 6 8.37 -19.67 12.87
N ASP A 7 7.33 -18.83 12.75
CA ASP A 7 5.96 -19.15 13.15
C ASP A 7 5.21 -19.80 11.98
N LYS A 8 5.21 -21.12 11.93
CA LYS A 8 4.60 -21.89 10.84
C LYS A 8 3.10 -21.67 10.69
N ALA A 9 2.39 -21.34 11.77
CA ALA A 9 0.94 -21.12 11.72
C ALA A 9 0.58 -19.82 10.98
N ARG A 10 1.44 -18.79 11.06
CA ARG A 10 1.26 -17.49 10.41
C ARG A 10 1.95 -17.39 9.05
N SER A 11 2.97 -18.21 8.83
CA SER A 11 3.84 -18.14 7.64
C SER A 11 3.43 -19.16 6.60
N THR A 12 2.19 -19.02 6.10
CA THR A 12 1.68 -19.86 5.01
C THR A 12 2.33 -19.47 3.68
N PRO A 13 2.42 -20.40 2.69
CA PRO A 13 2.92 -20.08 1.35
C PRO A 13 2.18 -18.88 0.73
N GLU A 14 0.86 -18.78 0.92
CA GLU A 14 0.03 -17.67 0.41
C GLU A 14 0.40 -16.33 1.04
N ALA A 15 0.70 -16.31 2.35
CA ALA A 15 1.15 -15.11 3.04
C ALA A 15 2.52 -14.63 2.56
N ILE A 16 3.46 -15.56 2.32
CA ILE A 16 4.78 -15.26 1.76
C ILE A 16 4.66 -14.72 0.33
N ASP A 17 3.86 -15.37 -0.51
CA ASP A 17 3.61 -14.91 -1.88
C ASP A 17 2.97 -13.52 -1.92
N ALA A 18 2.09 -13.20 -0.97
CA ALA A 18 1.50 -11.87 -0.84
C ALA A 18 2.57 -10.81 -0.55
N ILE A 19 3.50 -11.08 0.37
CA ILE A 19 4.62 -10.18 0.68
C ILE A 19 5.48 -9.93 -0.55
N LEU A 20 5.84 -10.97 -1.29
CA LEU A 20 6.68 -10.85 -2.50
C LEU A 20 5.97 -10.04 -3.59
N ARG A 21 4.66 -10.25 -3.79
CA ARG A 21 3.85 -9.47 -4.73
C ARG A 21 3.76 -8.01 -4.34
N ASP A 22 3.55 -7.72 -3.05
CA ASP A 22 3.46 -6.35 -2.54
C ASP A 22 4.78 -5.60 -2.70
N LEU A 23 5.91 -6.23 -2.40
CA LEU A 23 7.23 -5.66 -2.61
C LEU A 23 7.49 -5.39 -4.10
N ALA A 24 7.15 -6.35 -4.98
CA ALA A 24 7.29 -6.19 -6.43
C ALA A 24 6.42 -5.04 -6.95
N TRP A 25 5.18 -4.92 -6.47
CA TRP A 25 4.29 -3.83 -6.85
C TRP A 25 4.82 -2.45 -6.41
N LEU A 26 5.41 -2.36 -5.23
CA LEU A 26 6.08 -1.14 -4.75
C LEU A 26 7.41 -0.86 -5.47
N GLY A 27 7.86 -1.75 -6.35
CA GLY A 27 9.15 -1.63 -7.03
C GLY A 27 10.34 -1.77 -6.07
N ILE A 28 10.16 -2.54 -5.00
CA ILE A 28 11.21 -2.92 -4.06
C ILE A 28 11.74 -4.29 -4.48
N ASP A 29 12.99 -4.33 -4.86
CA ASP A 29 13.70 -5.53 -5.27
C ASP A 29 14.81 -5.89 -4.26
N TRP A 30 15.48 -7.00 -4.51
CA TRP A 30 16.58 -7.50 -3.69
C TRP A 30 17.62 -8.19 -4.57
N ASP A 31 18.88 -8.19 -4.12
CA ASP A 31 20.02 -8.63 -4.95
C ASP A 31 20.16 -10.17 -4.98
N ASP A 32 19.97 -10.82 -3.84
CA ASP A 32 20.15 -12.28 -3.68
C ASP A 32 18.81 -13.01 -3.47
N ALA A 33 18.82 -14.33 -3.65
CA ALA A 33 17.65 -15.15 -3.35
C ALA A 33 17.16 -14.92 -1.90
N PRO A 34 15.84 -14.91 -1.66
CA PRO A 34 15.31 -14.72 -0.32
C PRO A 34 15.84 -15.77 0.66
N LEU A 35 16.31 -15.31 1.81
CA LEU A 35 16.71 -16.18 2.90
C LEU A 35 15.49 -16.49 3.79
N TYR A 36 15.25 -17.76 4.05
CA TYR A 36 14.17 -18.21 4.92
C TYR A 36 14.73 -18.55 6.31
N GLN A 37 14.24 -17.88 7.32
CA GLN A 37 14.74 -18.01 8.68
C GLN A 37 14.50 -19.42 9.25
N SER A 38 13.40 -20.08 8.88
CA SER A 38 13.09 -21.47 9.25
C SER A 38 14.14 -22.48 8.80
N GLN A 39 14.88 -22.19 7.72
CA GLN A 39 15.96 -23.06 7.21
C GLN A 39 17.26 -22.91 7.98
N ARG A 40 17.36 -21.96 8.91
CA ARG A 40 18.56 -21.63 9.66
C ARG A 40 18.52 -22.11 11.13
N ALA A 41 17.53 -22.91 11.50
CA ALA A 41 17.33 -23.36 12.88
C ALA A 41 18.59 -24.01 13.50
N ALA A 42 19.34 -24.80 12.72
CA ALA A 42 20.58 -25.39 13.17
C ALA A 42 21.67 -24.35 13.52
N ARG A 43 21.77 -23.27 12.73
CA ARG A 43 22.69 -22.15 13.00
C ARG A 43 22.27 -21.39 14.25
N HIS A 44 20.98 -21.16 14.44
CA HIS A 44 20.46 -20.50 15.64
C HIS A 44 20.78 -21.35 16.91
N ALA A 45 20.55 -22.67 16.86
CA ALA A 45 20.86 -23.57 17.94
C ALA A 45 22.37 -23.58 18.25
N GLU A 46 23.23 -23.62 17.23
CA GLU A 46 24.69 -23.53 17.39
C GLU A 46 25.09 -22.31 18.21
N ILE A 47 24.57 -21.13 17.88
CA ILE A 47 24.89 -19.89 18.62
C ILE A 47 24.37 -19.93 20.05
N ALA A 48 23.16 -20.47 20.29
CA ALA A 48 22.65 -20.62 21.66
C ALA A 48 23.57 -21.51 22.53
N HIS A 49 24.03 -22.63 21.99
CA HIS A 49 24.98 -23.51 22.69
C HIS A 49 26.34 -22.84 22.88
N GLU A 50 26.86 -22.11 21.90
CA GLU A 50 28.08 -21.32 22.02
C GLU A 50 27.99 -20.28 23.15
N LEU A 51 26.84 -19.62 23.32
CA LEU A 51 26.61 -18.69 24.42
C LEU A 51 26.70 -19.40 25.79
N VAL A 52 26.23 -20.65 25.90
CA VAL A 52 26.39 -21.44 27.11
C VAL A 52 27.87 -21.75 27.37
N GLU A 53 28.60 -22.17 26.34
CA GLU A 53 30.05 -22.46 26.45
C GLU A 53 30.85 -21.21 26.86
N ARG A 54 30.45 -20.04 26.38
CA ARG A 54 31.06 -18.75 26.78
C ARG A 54 30.64 -18.27 28.18
N GLY A 55 29.78 -19.00 28.87
CA GLY A 55 29.24 -18.59 30.17
C GLY A 55 28.28 -17.38 30.10
N ARG A 56 27.74 -17.08 28.93
CA ARG A 56 26.79 -15.97 28.68
C ARG A 56 25.35 -16.42 28.66
N ALA A 57 25.09 -17.71 28.68
CA ALA A 57 23.79 -18.33 28.78
C ALA A 57 23.85 -19.58 29.65
N TYR A 58 22.72 -20.16 29.95
CA TYR A 58 22.63 -21.35 30.80
C TYR A 58 21.42 -22.20 30.44
N PHE A 59 21.52 -23.49 30.78
CA PHE A 59 20.41 -24.42 30.67
C PHE A 59 19.42 -24.21 31.82
N CYS A 60 18.15 -24.06 31.47
CA CYS A 60 17.06 -23.89 32.42
C CYS A 60 16.10 -25.08 32.30
N TYR A 61 15.99 -25.83 33.38
CA TYR A 61 15.12 -27.02 33.51
C TYR A 61 13.83 -26.72 34.26
N CYS A 62 13.43 -25.45 34.34
CA CYS A 62 12.20 -25.05 35.00
C CYS A 62 10.98 -25.67 34.30
N THR A 63 10.11 -26.29 35.07
CA THR A 63 8.89 -26.91 34.55
C THR A 63 7.79 -25.85 34.26
N PRO A 64 6.83 -26.15 33.39
CA PRO A 64 5.66 -25.27 33.20
C PRO A 64 4.94 -24.96 34.51
N GLU A 65 4.83 -25.93 35.42
CA GLU A 65 4.18 -25.79 36.72
C GLU A 65 4.94 -24.80 37.61
N GLU A 66 6.27 -24.90 37.64
CA GLU A 66 7.12 -23.97 38.37
C GLU A 66 7.02 -22.54 37.83
N LEU A 67 6.98 -22.38 36.50
CA LEU A 67 6.79 -21.09 35.85
C LEU A 67 5.43 -20.49 36.15
N GLU A 68 4.37 -21.30 36.17
CA GLU A 68 3.02 -20.83 36.51
C GLU A 68 2.94 -20.40 38.00
N ALA A 69 3.55 -21.15 38.90
CA ALA A 69 3.65 -20.81 40.32
C ALA A 69 4.34 -19.42 40.49
N MET A 70 5.45 -19.17 39.76
CA MET A 70 6.13 -17.87 39.78
C MET A 70 5.23 -16.72 39.31
N LYS A 71 4.42 -16.94 38.27
CA LYS A 71 3.45 -15.95 37.81
C LYS A 71 2.38 -15.65 38.85
N ASP A 72 1.83 -16.69 39.46
CA ASP A 72 0.80 -16.54 40.49
C ASP A 72 1.34 -15.80 41.72
N GLU A 73 2.55 -16.13 42.16
CA GLU A 73 3.22 -15.41 43.26
C GLU A 73 3.46 -13.93 42.93
N ALA A 74 3.95 -13.62 41.73
CA ALA A 74 4.19 -12.25 41.29
C ALA A 74 2.85 -11.48 41.25
N LYS A 75 1.81 -12.09 40.71
CA LYS A 75 0.46 -11.51 40.64
C LYS A 75 -0.12 -11.23 42.03
N ALA A 76 0.08 -12.16 42.95
CA ALA A 76 -0.35 -11.98 44.35
C ALA A 76 0.34 -10.80 45.05
N ARG A 77 1.58 -10.47 44.65
CA ARG A 77 2.32 -9.31 45.13
C ARG A 77 2.07 -8.02 44.35
N GLY A 78 1.23 -8.08 43.29
CA GLY A 78 1.01 -6.94 42.39
C GLY A 78 2.21 -6.61 41.49
N GLU A 79 3.12 -7.56 41.31
CA GLU A 79 4.34 -7.43 40.50
C GLU A 79 4.12 -8.00 39.09
N GLN A 80 4.92 -7.51 38.14
CA GLN A 80 4.95 -8.10 36.81
C GLN A 80 5.60 -9.50 36.84
N PRO A 81 4.96 -10.53 36.24
CA PRO A 81 5.51 -11.88 36.21
C PRO A 81 6.89 -11.91 35.55
N ARG A 82 7.88 -12.46 36.23
CA ARG A 82 9.24 -12.66 35.72
C ARG A 82 9.77 -14.00 36.15
N TYR A 83 10.67 -14.56 35.30
CA TYR A 83 11.43 -15.72 35.68
C TYR A 83 12.40 -15.37 36.80
N ASN A 84 12.42 -16.14 37.88
CA ASN A 84 13.20 -15.86 39.11
C ASN A 84 14.68 -16.24 39.02
N ARG A 85 15.18 -16.64 37.86
CA ARG A 85 16.55 -17.02 37.59
C ARG A 85 17.04 -18.26 38.37
N MET A 86 16.13 -19.16 38.78
CA MET A 86 16.46 -20.28 39.66
C MET A 86 17.52 -21.24 39.09
N TRP A 87 17.67 -21.31 37.76
CA TRP A 87 18.69 -22.16 37.11
C TRP A 87 19.95 -21.41 36.69
N ARG A 88 20.01 -20.10 36.90
CA ARG A 88 21.10 -19.26 36.39
C ARG A 88 22.48 -19.71 36.86
N ASP A 89 22.62 -20.08 38.14
CA ASP A 89 23.86 -20.52 38.78
C ASP A 89 23.76 -21.93 39.39
N ARG A 90 22.66 -22.63 39.05
CA ARG A 90 22.42 -23.99 39.53
C ARG A 90 23.12 -25.02 38.63
N ASP A 91 23.72 -26.04 39.24
CA ASP A 91 24.36 -27.12 38.49
C ASP A 91 23.36 -27.89 37.63
N PRO A 92 23.55 -27.95 36.32
CA PRO A 92 22.69 -28.72 35.41
C PRO A 92 22.58 -30.20 35.78
N ALA A 93 23.59 -30.76 36.42
CA ALA A 93 23.60 -32.16 36.89
C ALA A 93 22.48 -32.44 37.94
N THR A 94 21.96 -31.41 38.59
CA THR A 94 20.85 -31.54 39.55
C THR A 94 19.48 -31.60 38.88
N ALA A 95 19.41 -31.53 37.56
CA ALA A 95 18.15 -31.57 36.81
C ALA A 95 17.49 -32.96 36.90
N PRO A 96 16.16 -33.06 36.86
CA PRO A 96 15.46 -34.35 36.80
C PRO A 96 15.91 -35.16 35.58
N ALA A 97 16.03 -36.49 35.77
CA ALA A 97 16.41 -37.38 34.68
C ALA A 97 15.45 -37.27 33.49
N GLY A 98 16.04 -37.12 32.29
CA GLY A 98 15.26 -36.98 31.04
C GLY A 98 14.62 -35.62 30.80
N ALA A 99 14.79 -34.63 31.69
CA ALA A 99 14.33 -33.26 31.46
C ALA A 99 15.09 -32.60 30.30
N LYS A 100 14.32 -31.95 29.41
CA LYS A 100 14.86 -31.19 28.29
C LYS A 100 14.91 -29.70 28.66
N PRO A 101 16.09 -29.08 28.67
CA PRO A 101 16.22 -27.68 29.04
C PRO A 101 15.81 -26.72 27.89
N VAL A 102 15.52 -25.51 28.29
CA VAL A 102 15.62 -24.34 27.40
C VAL A 102 16.97 -23.67 27.67
N ILE A 103 17.43 -22.85 26.72
CA ILE A 103 18.60 -22.00 26.92
C ILE A 103 18.14 -20.59 27.19
N ARG A 104 18.62 -20.00 28.30
CA ARG A 104 18.35 -18.60 28.67
C ARG A 104 19.63 -17.80 28.66
N ILE A 105 19.51 -16.52 28.23
CA ILE A 105 20.63 -15.58 28.32
C ILE A 105 20.87 -15.18 29.78
N LYS A 106 22.11 -14.91 30.14
CA LYS A 106 22.45 -14.22 31.38
C LYS A 106 22.36 -12.71 31.19
N ALA A 107 21.22 -12.13 31.49
CA ALA A 107 21.06 -10.69 31.47
C ALA A 107 21.89 -10.04 32.60
N PRO A 108 22.40 -8.81 32.42
CA PRO A 108 23.08 -8.09 33.50
C PRO A 108 22.08 -7.80 34.63
N LEU A 109 22.52 -7.96 35.88
CA LEU A 109 21.65 -7.82 37.06
C LEU A 109 21.50 -6.36 37.49
N ASP A 110 22.58 -5.59 37.36
CA ASP A 110 22.72 -4.23 37.84
C ASP A 110 23.11 -3.26 36.72
N GLY A 111 22.99 -1.97 37.01
CA GLY A 111 23.33 -0.92 36.05
C GLY A 111 22.20 -0.67 35.04
N GLU A 112 22.58 -0.09 33.91
CA GLU A 112 21.63 0.31 32.85
C GLU A 112 22.15 -0.01 31.46
N THR A 113 21.23 -0.15 30.51
CA THR A 113 21.52 -0.34 29.11
C THR A 113 20.91 0.80 28.29
N THR A 114 21.72 1.43 27.45
CA THR A 114 21.30 2.54 26.57
C THR A 114 21.37 2.10 25.12
N ILE A 115 20.33 2.43 24.37
CA ILE A 115 20.29 2.38 22.90
C ILE A 115 20.38 3.81 22.38
N ALA A 116 21.39 4.10 21.57
CA ALA A 116 21.47 5.35 20.82
C ALA A 116 20.65 5.19 19.54
N ASP A 117 19.33 5.48 19.64
CA ASP A 117 18.41 5.31 18.52
C ASP A 117 18.48 6.50 17.57
N ALA A 118 18.59 6.25 16.27
CA ALA A 118 18.73 7.30 15.26
C ALA A 118 17.47 8.19 15.14
N VAL A 119 16.32 7.71 15.59
CA VAL A 119 15.03 8.43 15.52
C VAL A 119 14.62 8.93 16.90
N GLN A 120 14.65 8.06 17.92
CA GLN A 120 14.16 8.35 19.27
C GLN A 120 15.22 9.00 20.19
N GLY A 121 16.47 9.06 19.72
CA GLY A 121 17.58 9.50 20.55
C GLY A 121 18.02 8.44 21.57
N ASN A 122 18.73 8.84 22.61
CA ASN A 122 19.19 7.91 23.65
C ASN A 122 18.02 7.44 24.51
N VAL A 123 17.78 6.14 24.54
CA VAL A 123 16.78 5.49 25.38
C VAL A 123 17.49 4.55 26.33
N THR A 124 17.25 4.69 27.63
CA THR A 124 17.92 3.92 28.69
C THR A 124 16.90 3.15 29.52
N VAL A 125 17.22 1.91 29.83
CA VAL A 125 16.46 1.08 30.78
C VAL A 125 17.38 0.55 31.87
N GLN A 126 16.82 0.37 33.08
CA GLN A 126 17.51 -0.29 34.16
C GLN A 126 17.62 -1.78 33.86
N ASN A 127 18.82 -2.36 34.03
CA ASN A 127 19.05 -3.77 33.75
C ASN A 127 18.22 -4.71 34.63
N SER A 128 17.82 -4.26 35.80
CA SER A 128 16.85 -4.97 36.66
C SER A 128 15.49 -5.21 36.01
N GLN A 129 15.17 -4.48 34.94
CA GLN A 129 13.95 -4.67 34.14
C GLN A 129 14.12 -5.71 33.02
N LEU A 130 15.34 -6.09 32.71
CA LEU A 130 15.64 -7.12 31.70
C LEU A 130 15.64 -8.49 32.38
N ASP A 131 14.95 -9.44 31.79
CA ASP A 131 14.88 -10.82 32.27
C ASP A 131 15.87 -11.73 31.54
N ASP A 132 16.15 -12.88 32.12
CA ASP A 132 16.89 -13.94 31.46
C ASP A 132 15.98 -14.64 30.45
N MET A 133 15.80 -14.00 29.29
CA MET A 133 14.89 -14.49 28.26
C MET A 133 15.32 -15.82 27.65
N ILE A 134 14.37 -16.60 27.20
CA ILE A 134 14.63 -17.84 26.45
C ILE A 134 15.21 -17.49 25.07
N LEU A 135 16.31 -18.10 24.71
CA LEU A 135 16.95 -18.05 23.41
C LEU A 135 16.55 -19.24 22.54
N LEU A 136 16.64 -20.44 23.12
CA LEU A 136 16.37 -21.71 22.45
C LEU A 136 15.37 -22.52 23.27
N ARG A 137 14.34 -23.04 22.59
CA ARG A 137 13.33 -23.89 23.24
C ARG A 137 13.86 -25.32 23.44
N SER A 138 13.12 -26.09 24.20
CA SER A 138 13.48 -27.48 24.50
C SER A 138 13.47 -28.41 23.29
N ASP A 139 12.82 -28.03 22.21
CA ASP A 139 12.82 -28.73 20.92
C ASP A 139 13.95 -28.26 19.98
N GLU A 140 14.91 -27.48 20.48
CA GLU A 140 15.99 -26.86 19.71
C GLU A 140 15.53 -25.82 18.69
N SER A 141 14.29 -25.32 18.75
CA SER A 141 13.82 -24.21 17.93
C SER A 141 14.18 -22.84 18.56
N PRO A 142 14.62 -21.86 17.77
CA PRO A 142 14.98 -20.55 18.29
C PRO A 142 13.74 -19.74 18.66
N THR A 143 13.90 -18.82 19.63
CA THR A 143 12.95 -17.73 19.79
C THR A 143 13.22 -16.64 18.74
N TYR A 144 12.24 -15.76 18.54
CA TYR A 144 12.37 -14.59 17.65
C TYR A 144 13.65 -13.78 17.96
N MET A 145 13.93 -13.51 19.23
CA MET A 145 15.07 -12.68 19.64
C MET A 145 16.40 -13.26 19.19
N LEU A 146 16.60 -14.55 19.36
CA LEU A 146 17.83 -15.22 18.92
C LEU A 146 17.93 -15.26 17.41
N ALA A 147 16.90 -15.71 16.73
CA ALA A 147 16.90 -15.88 15.29
C ALA A 147 17.20 -14.56 14.55
N VAL A 148 16.55 -13.48 14.96
CA VAL A 148 16.74 -12.15 14.34
C VAL A 148 18.17 -11.66 14.52
N VAL A 149 18.73 -11.76 15.73
CA VAL A 149 20.10 -11.28 16.01
C VAL A 149 21.15 -12.08 15.24
N VAL A 150 21.02 -13.41 15.23
CA VAL A 150 21.97 -14.28 14.50
C VAL A 150 21.91 -13.98 13.01
N ASP A 151 20.72 -13.86 12.45
CA ASP A 151 20.56 -13.61 11.02
C ASP A 151 20.97 -12.18 10.65
N ASP A 152 20.70 -11.18 11.47
CA ASP A 152 21.18 -9.80 11.27
C ASP A 152 22.73 -9.78 11.22
N HIS A 153 23.38 -10.49 12.15
CA HIS A 153 24.84 -10.60 12.16
C HIS A 153 25.37 -11.32 10.92
N ASP A 154 24.86 -12.51 10.63
CA ASP A 154 25.32 -13.34 9.51
C ASP A 154 25.07 -12.67 8.14
N MET A 155 24.01 -11.88 8.01
CA MET A 155 23.68 -11.12 6.80
C MET A 155 24.38 -9.76 6.71
N GLY A 156 25.13 -9.36 7.74
CA GLY A 156 25.85 -8.08 7.77
C GLY A 156 24.92 -6.86 7.85
N VAL A 157 23.76 -6.97 8.50
CA VAL A 157 22.83 -5.86 8.70
C VAL A 157 23.51 -4.78 9.56
N THR A 158 23.57 -3.57 9.03
CA THR A 158 24.20 -2.41 9.67
C THR A 158 23.21 -1.49 10.37
N HIS A 159 21.97 -1.43 9.87
CA HIS A 159 20.89 -0.58 10.36
C HIS A 159 19.60 -1.38 10.47
N VAL A 160 18.90 -1.23 11.59
CA VAL A 160 17.58 -1.83 11.84
C VAL A 160 16.56 -0.71 12.00
N VAL A 161 15.78 -0.45 10.93
CA VAL A 161 14.73 0.56 10.91
C VAL A 161 13.37 -0.16 10.96
N ARG A 162 12.59 0.11 12.00
CA ARG A 162 11.31 -0.57 12.24
C ARG A 162 10.36 0.25 13.13
N GLY A 163 9.15 -0.22 13.34
CA GLY A 163 8.19 0.45 14.24
C GLY A 163 8.67 0.54 15.69
N ASP A 164 8.30 1.59 16.37
CA ASP A 164 8.68 1.88 17.76
C ASP A 164 8.04 0.92 18.79
N ASP A 165 7.04 0.14 18.39
CA ASP A 165 6.52 -0.99 19.16
C ASP A 165 7.56 -2.10 19.40
N HIS A 166 8.64 -2.11 18.63
CA HIS A 166 9.79 -2.99 18.80
C HIS A 166 10.95 -2.39 19.61
N LEU A 167 10.83 -1.17 20.11
CA LEU A 167 11.92 -0.51 20.85
C LEU A 167 12.40 -1.33 22.06
N ASN A 168 11.48 -1.91 22.83
CA ASN A 168 11.83 -2.75 23.97
C ASN A 168 12.60 -4.02 23.57
N ASN A 169 12.40 -4.50 22.35
CA ASN A 169 13.13 -5.65 21.83
C ASN A 169 14.60 -5.31 21.56
N ALA A 170 14.91 -4.09 21.22
CA ALA A 170 16.29 -3.66 20.95
C ALA A 170 17.20 -3.85 22.16
N PHE A 171 16.74 -3.60 23.36
CA PHE A 171 17.51 -3.83 24.59
C PHE A 171 17.84 -5.32 24.79
N ARG A 172 16.86 -6.20 24.57
CA ARG A 172 17.04 -7.65 24.67
C ARG A 172 17.94 -8.18 23.55
N GLN A 173 17.79 -7.69 22.34
CA GLN A 173 18.63 -8.05 21.20
C GLN A 173 20.08 -7.60 21.41
N LYS A 174 20.29 -6.40 21.96
CA LYS A 174 21.62 -5.90 22.30
C LYS A 174 22.36 -6.84 23.26
N LEU A 175 21.66 -7.46 24.22
CA LEU A 175 22.29 -8.43 25.13
C LEU A 175 22.93 -9.60 24.38
N ILE A 176 22.33 -10.07 23.30
CA ILE A 176 22.85 -11.16 22.49
C ILE A 176 24.07 -10.69 21.69
N PHE A 177 24.00 -9.53 21.05
CA PHE A 177 25.14 -8.93 20.34
C PHE A 177 26.34 -8.77 21.26
N ASP A 178 26.10 -8.17 22.43
CA ASP A 178 27.18 -7.96 23.45
C ASP A 178 27.76 -9.27 23.95
N ALA A 179 26.91 -10.29 24.22
CA ALA A 179 27.34 -11.58 24.71
C ALA A 179 28.21 -12.36 23.70
N MET A 180 27.94 -12.17 22.41
CA MET A 180 28.71 -12.74 21.32
C MET A 180 29.93 -11.89 20.94
N GLY A 181 30.03 -10.66 21.42
CA GLY A 181 31.07 -9.72 21.01
C GLY A 181 30.87 -9.21 19.57
N TRP A 182 29.64 -9.22 19.09
CA TRP A 182 29.28 -8.73 17.76
C TRP A 182 28.98 -7.23 17.76
N ASN A 183 29.21 -6.59 16.63
CA ASN A 183 28.82 -5.19 16.45
C ASN A 183 27.29 -5.05 16.51
N VAL A 184 26.83 -4.14 17.37
CA VAL A 184 25.42 -3.81 17.46
C VAL A 184 25.03 -2.91 16.27
N PRO A 185 23.97 -3.24 15.51
CA PRO A 185 23.53 -2.39 14.43
C PRO A 185 23.00 -1.05 14.94
N VAL A 186 22.96 -0.04 14.08
CA VAL A 186 22.26 1.23 14.36
C VAL A 186 20.77 0.96 14.37
N PHE A 187 20.09 1.22 15.48
CA PHE A 187 18.64 1.15 15.55
C PHE A 187 17.99 2.48 15.20
N GLY A 188 16.88 2.43 14.48
CA GLY A 188 16.01 3.54 14.20
C GLY A 188 14.55 3.11 14.37
N HIS A 189 13.91 3.53 15.46
CA HIS A 189 12.54 3.15 15.75
C HIS A 189 11.58 4.26 15.32
N VAL A 190 10.88 4.02 14.19
CA VAL A 190 9.94 4.97 13.61
C VAL A 190 8.60 4.91 14.33
N PRO A 191 7.95 6.05 14.57
CA PRO A 191 6.63 6.08 15.18
C PRO A 191 5.60 5.32 14.37
N LEU A 192 4.67 4.66 15.05
CA LEU A 192 3.53 4.02 14.39
C LEU A 192 2.61 5.05 13.76
N ILE A 193 2.02 4.70 12.62
CA ILE A 193 1.02 5.52 11.94
C ILE A 193 -0.30 5.39 12.67
N HIS A 194 -0.99 6.52 12.87
CA HIS A 194 -2.31 6.61 13.48
C HIS A 194 -3.37 6.91 12.42
N GLY A 195 -4.62 6.55 12.70
CA GLY A 195 -5.76 6.98 11.91
C GLY A 195 -6.10 8.45 12.16
N GLU A 196 -7.07 9.00 11.43
CA GLU A 196 -7.55 10.39 11.59
C GLU A 196 -8.08 10.66 13.01
N ASP A 197 -8.61 9.65 13.68
CA ASP A 197 -9.09 9.70 15.08
C ASP A 197 -7.96 9.74 16.12
N GLY A 198 -6.70 9.67 15.70
CA GLY A 198 -5.53 9.65 16.57
C GLY A 198 -5.23 8.31 17.24
N ALA A 199 -6.02 7.25 16.98
CA ALA A 199 -5.72 5.90 17.43
C ALA A 199 -4.75 5.20 16.47
N LYS A 200 -3.98 4.21 16.98
CA LYS A 200 -3.12 3.39 16.14
C LYS A 200 -3.90 2.86 14.93
N LEU A 201 -3.31 2.94 13.75
CA LEU A 201 -3.92 2.46 12.52
C LEU A 201 -4.31 0.98 12.65
N SER A 202 -5.57 0.67 12.31
CA SER A 202 -6.15 -0.66 12.43
C SER A 202 -7.10 -0.94 11.27
N LYS A 203 -7.59 -2.18 11.16
CA LYS A 203 -8.53 -2.60 10.10
C LYS A 203 -9.78 -1.71 10.01
N ARG A 204 -10.25 -1.12 11.12
CA ARG A 204 -11.39 -0.20 11.12
C ARG A 204 -11.14 1.12 10.39
N HIS A 205 -9.88 1.49 10.16
CA HIS A 205 -9.49 2.71 9.45
C HIS A 205 -9.38 2.50 7.92
N GLY A 206 -9.61 1.28 7.45
CA GLY A 206 -9.51 0.92 6.03
C GLY A 206 -8.20 0.21 5.70
N ALA A 207 -7.36 0.81 4.86
CA ALA A 207 -6.15 0.17 4.36
C ALA A 207 -5.06 0.00 5.44
N GLN A 208 -4.53 -1.22 5.56
CA GLN A 208 -3.40 -1.56 6.43
C GLN A 208 -2.22 -2.17 5.69
N GLY A 209 -2.46 -2.84 4.57
CA GLY A 209 -1.46 -3.45 3.73
C GLY A 209 -1.40 -2.82 2.34
N ALA A 210 -0.34 -3.12 1.60
CA ALA A 210 -0.13 -2.56 0.26
C ALA A 210 -1.27 -2.94 -0.71
N GLN A 211 -1.83 -4.15 -0.57
CA GLN A 211 -2.93 -4.62 -1.41
C GLN A 211 -4.19 -3.74 -1.28
N GLU A 212 -4.56 -3.32 -0.06
CA GLU A 212 -5.73 -2.45 0.12
C GLU A 212 -5.55 -1.09 -0.56
N PHE A 213 -4.36 -0.50 -0.49
CA PHE A 213 -4.07 0.74 -1.21
C PHE A 213 -4.12 0.55 -2.73
N ARG A 214 -3.62 -0.57 -3.23
CA ARG A 214 -3.74 -0.95 -4.64
C ARG A 214 -5.20 -1.08 -5.06
N ASP A 215 -6.02 -1.74 -4.25
CA ASP A 215 -7.47 -1.91 -4.50
C ASP A 215 -8.23 -0.58 -4.49
N MET A 216 -7.76 0.41 -3.74
CA MET A 216 -8.27 1.78 -3.76
C MET A 216 -7.87 2.55 -5.03
N GLY A 217 -6.99 2.01 -5.85
CA GLY A 217 -6.50 2.65 -7.06
C GLY A 217 -5.37 3.67 -6.82
N ILE A 218 -4.59 3.46 -5.78
CA ILE A 218 -3.38 4.23 -5.51
C ILE A 218 -2.21 3.64 -6.31
N LEU A 219 -1.46 4.49 -7.00
CA LEU A 219 -0.24 4.07 -7.71
C LEU A 219 0.89 3.78 -6.70
N PRO A 220 1.77 2.81 -6.97
CA PRO A 220 2.85 2.47 -6.05
C PRO A 220 3.79 3.66 -5.78
N GLU A 221 4.17 4.42 -6.78
CA GLU A 221 5.01 5.62 -6.63
C GLU A 221 4.34 6.71 -5.78
N ALA A 222 3.02 6.82 -5.82
CA ALA A 222 2.27 7.74 -4.98
C ALA A 222 2.23 7.27 -3.53
N LEU A 223 2.06 5.97 -3.31
CA LEU A 223 2.09 5.39 -1.97
C LEU A 223 3.48 5.55 -1.34
N ASP A 224 4.56 5.24 -2.06
CA ASP A 224 5.93 5.43 -1.61
C ASP A 224 6.19 6.89 -1.20
N ASN A 225 5.80 7.84 -2.05
CA ASN A 225 5.94 9.28 -1.78
C ASN A 225 5.16 9.69 -0.52
N TYR A 226 3.91 9.27 -0.41
CA TYR A 226 3.04 9.64 0.70
C TYR A 226 3.51 9.03 2.03
N LEU A 227 3.84 7.73 2.06
CA LEU A 227 4.31 7.04 3.26
C LEU A 227 5.63 7.64 3.78
N LEU A 228 6.54 7.97 2.88
CA LEU A 228 7.80 8.62 3.27
C LEU A 228 7.55 9.98 3.94
N ARG A 229 6.61 10.77 3.41
CA ARG A 229 6.21 12.06 3.97
C ARG A 229 5.54 11.98 5.34
N LEU A 230 5.01 10.85 5.74
CA LEU A 230 4.43 10.68 7.07
C LEU A 230 5.47 10.76 8.20
N GLY A 231 6.69 10.34 7.93
CA GLY A 231 7.75 10.31 8.96
C GLY A 231 9.00 11.11 8.61
N TRP A 232 9.08 11.65 7.39
CA TRP A 232 10.27 12.35 6.91
C TRP A 232 9.88 13.50 5.97
N SER A 233 10.72 14.50 5.84
CA SER A 233 10.51 15.61 4.93
C SER A 233 11.82 16.14 4.33
N HIS A 234 11.72 16.68 3.12
CA HIS A 234 12.79 17.43 2.47
C HIS A 234 12.29 18.85 2.17
N GLY A 235 12.57 19.78 3.08
CA GLY A 235 12.02 21.13 3.02
C GLY A 235 10.47 21.10 2.93
N ASP A 236 9.95 21.88 1.99
CA ASP A 236 8.51 21.97 1.72
C ASP A 236 8.05 21.06 0.55
N ASP A 237 8.93 20.20 0.03
CA ASP A 237 8.60 19.29 -1.07
C ASP A 237 7.56 18.26 -0.62
N GLU A 238 6.42 18.24 -1.29
CA GLU A 238 5.36 17.26 -1.05
C GLU A 238 5.36 16.13 -2.07
N ILE A 239 5.76 16.42 -3.30
CA ILE A 239 5.77 15.48 -4.42
C ILE A 239 7.20 15.27 -4.89
N PHE A 240 7.63 14.02 -4.89
CA PHE A 240 8.96 13.63 -5.36
C PHE A 240 8.95 12.20 -5.91
N THR A 241 9.94 11.90 -6.75
CA THR A 241 10.16 10.55 -7.27
C THR A 241 10.93 9.70 -6.27
N LYS A 242 10.92 8.39 -6.49
CA LYS A 242 11.71 7.43 -5.69
C LYS A 242 13.21 7.73 -5.77
N GLU A 243 13.70 8.13 -6.94
CA GLU A 243 15.09 8.49 -7.18
C GLU A 243 15.49 9.78 -6.45
N GLN A 244 14.60 10.76 -6.39
CA GLN A 244 14.80 11.97 -5.59
C GLN A 244 14.84 11.63 -4.10
N ALA A 245 13.86 10.86 -3.63
CA ALA A 245 13.80 10.41 -2.25
C ALA A 245 15.06 9.65 -1.82
N ALA A 246 15.54 8.72 -2.65
CA ALA A 246 16.75 7.94 -2.38
C ALA A 246 18.01 8.81 -2.25
N ARG A 247 18.07 9.93 -2.96
CA ARG A 247 19.20 10.87 -2.85
C ARG A 247 19.15 11.78 -1.64
N TRP A 248 17.93 12.10 -1.18
CA TRP A 248 17.73 13.07 -0.10
C TRP A 248 17.59 12.43 1.27
N PHE A 249 17.18 11.16 1.30
CA PHE A 249 16.84 10.46 2.55
C PHE A 249 18.07 10.28 3.46
N ASP A 250 17.91 10.69 4.72
CA ASP A 250 18.81 10.36 5.81
C ASP A 250 17.97 9.86 6.99
N ILE A 251 18.39 8.75 7.61
CA ILE A 251 17.71 8.15 8.76
C ILE A 251 17.61 9.13 9.94
N ASN A 252 18.59 10.01 10.09
CA ASN A 252 18.64 10.99 11.16
C ASN A 252 17.61 12.12 11.01
N ASP A 253 17.00 12.25 9.82
CA ASP A 253 15.96 13.24 9.52
C ASP A 253 14.54 12.68 9.74
N ILE A 254 14.41 11.42 10.19
CA ILE A 254 13.12 10.84 10.52
C ILE A 254 12.54 11.49 11.79
N ASN A 255 11.30 11.92 11.72
CA ASN A 255 10.60 12.53 12.85
C ASN A 255 10.27 11.50 13.95
N ALA A 256 10.52 11.86 15.20
CA ALA A 256 10.21 11.02 16.34
C ALA A 256 8.72 11.07 16.76
N GLY A 257 7.95 12.01 16.25
CA GLY A 257 6.53 12.17 16.55
C GLY A 257 5.63 11.29 15.65
N PRO A 258 4.48 10.81 16.18
CA PRO A 258 3.55 10.01 15.39
C PRO A 258 2.89 10.83 14.29
N SER A 259 2.61 10.18 13.16
CA SER A 259 1.91 10.75 12.02
C SER A 259 0.51 10.16 11.88
N ARG A 260 -0.39 10.92 11.26
CA ARG A 260 -1.77 10.48 10.97
C ARG A 260 -1.95 10.24 9.47
N LEU A 261 -2.58 9.12 9.13
CA LEU A 261 -2.98 8.82 7.77
C LEU A 261 -4.15 9.73 7.37
N ASP A 262 -4.01 10.45 6.27
CA ASP A 262 -5.02 11.31 5.66
C ASP A 262 -5.28 10.84 4.23
N PHE A 263 -6.41 10.18 4.00
CA PHE A 263 -6.75 9.64 2.70
C PHE A 263 -6.96 10.72 1.62
N LYS A 264 -7.44 11.90 2.00
CA LYS A 264 -7.59 13.01 1.03
C LYS A 264 -6.23 13.52 0.55
N LYS A 265 -5.26 13.63 1.45
CA LYS A 265 -3.87 13.94 1.08
C LYS A 265 -3.26 12.86 0.21
N LEU A 266 -3.48 11.59 0.53
CA LEU A 266 -3.01 10.46 -0.28
C LEU A 266 -3.59 10.53 -1.70
N GLU A 267 -4.90 10.77 -1.84
CA GLU A 267 -5.53 10.93 -3.15
C GLU A 267 -4.98 12.13 -3.92
N HIS A 268 -4.68 13.24 -3.24
CA HIS A 268 -4.06 14.40 -3.86
C HIS A 268 -2.65 14.07 -4.41
N VAL A 269 -1.83 13.38 -3.63
CA VAL A 269 -0.51 12.89 -4.06
C VAL A 269 -0.67 11.92 -5.24
N ASN A 270 -1.64 11.02 -5.16
CA ASN A 270 -1.92 10.05 -6.22
C ASN A 270 -2.34 10.72 -7.53
N ALA A 271 -3.25 11.71 -7.46
CA ALA A 271 -3.66 12.49 -8.63
C ALA A 271 -2.47 13.16 -9.34
N HIS A 272 -1.49 13.63 -8.57
CA HIS A 272 -0.27 14.23 -9.11
C HIS A 272 0.58 13.21 -9.86
N HIS A 273 0.83 12.05 -9.26
CA HIS A 273 1.58 10.97 -9.90
C HIS A 273 0.85 10.39 -11.11
N MET A 274 -0.48 10.29 -11.07
CA MET A 274 -1.28 9.85 -12.22
C MET A 274 -1.12 10.79 -13.43
N LYS A 275 -1.09 12.10 -13.23
CA LYS A 275 -0.86 13.08 -14.31
C LYS A 275 0.50 12.91 -14.98
N LEU A 276 1.52 12.50 -14.23
CA LEU A 276 2.88 12.27 -14.73
C LEU A 276 3.09 10.88 -15.31
N ALA A 277 2.22 9.92 -14.99
CA ALA A 277 2.35 8.54 -15.44
C ALA A 277 2.14 8.39 -16.95
N ASP A 278 2.79 7.40 -17.55
CA ASP A 278 2.65 7.06 -18.96
C ASP A 278 1.22 6.62 -19.31
N ASP A 279 0.67 7.15 -20.40
CA ASP A 279 -0.72 6.92 -20.80
C ASP A 279 -0.99 5.45 -21.15
N THR A 280 -0.04 4.76 -21.79
CA THR A 280 -0.15 3.35 -22.14
C THR A 280 -0.17 2.49 -20.89
N ARG A 281 0.74 2.76 -19.95
CA ARG A 281 0.79 2.08 -18.65
C ARG A 281 -0.54 2.24 -17.89
N LEU A 282 -1.05 3.46 -17.77
CA LEU A 282 -2.32 3.71 -17.08
C LEU A 282 -3.50 3.02 -17.76
N ALA A 283 -3.50 2.96 -19.11
CA ALA A 283 -4.51 2.22 -19.84
C ALA A 283 -4.47 0.72 -19.53
N ASP A 284 -3.29 0.12 -19.52
CA ASP A 284 -3.13 -1.31 -19.22
C ASP A 284 -3.49 -1.63 -17.77
N GLU A 285 -3.11 -0.79 -16.81
CA GLU A 285 -3.49 -0.94 -15.40
C GLU A 285 -5.01 -0.77 -15.20
N THR A 286 -5.63 0.17 -15.92
CA THR A 286 -7.09 0.37 -15.92
C THR A 286 -7.82 -0.86 -16.45
N LEU A 287 -7.34 -1.44 -17.54
CA LEU A 287 -7.92 -2.65 -18.13
C LEU A 287 -7.75 -3.86 -17.21
N ALA A 288 -6.59 -4.00 -16.58
CA ALA A 288 -6.33 -5.05 -15.59
C ALA A 288 -7.29 -4.95 -14.38
N LEU A 289 -7.56 -3.73 -13.91
CA LEU A 289 -8.47 -3.49 -12.80
C LEU A 289 -9.93 -3.84 -13.15
N ARG A 290 -10.36 -3.49 -14.37
CA ARG A 290 -11.72 -3.78 -14.85
C ARG A 290 -11.96 -5.27 -15.11
N GLY A 291 -10.91 -6.00 -15.48
CA GLY A 291 -10.98 -7.37 -15.95
C GLY A 291 -11.63 -7.50 -17.36
N GLY A 292 -11.60 -8.70 -17.90
CA GLY A 292 -12.14 -9.01 -19.21
C GLY A 292 -11.16 -8.74 -20.37
N ASN A 293 -11.52 -9.27 -21.54
CA ASN A 293 -10.76 -9.04 -22.77
C ASN A 293 -11.26 -7.77 -23.46
N VAL A 294 -10.35 -6.89 -23.80
CA VAL A 294 -10.61 -5.67 -24.56
C VAL A 294 -9.85 -5.75 -25.89
N ASP A 295 -10.54 -5.44 -26.98
CA ASP A 295 -9.92 -5.45 -28.31
C ASP A 295 -8.94 -4.28 -28.50
N ALA A 296 -8.15 -4.36 -29.57
CA ALA A 296 -7.15 -3.35 -29.90
C ALA A 296 -7.76 -1.95 -30.14
N THR A 297 -8.98 -1.87 -30.65
CA THR A 297 -9.67 -0.62 -30.94
C THR A 297 -10.04 0.10 -29.66
N HIS A 298 -10.67 -0.59 -28.71
CA HIS A 298 -11.01 -0.03 -27.42
C HIS A 298 -9.76 0.36 -26.62
N ARG A 299 -8.73 -0.47 -26.65
CA ARG A 299 -7.43 -0.14 -26.02
C ARG A 299 -6.83 1.14 -26.62
N ALA A 300 -6.84 1.28 -27.92
CA ALA A 300 -6.32 2.47 -28.62
C ALA A 300 -7.13 3.73 -28.27
N ARG A 301 -8.47 3.64 -28.20
CA ARG A 301 -9.34 4.73 -27.76
C ARG A 301 -9.04 5.12 -26.31
N LEU A 302 -8.86 4.15 -25.42
CA LEU A 302 -8.52 4.42 -24.01
C LEU A 302 -7.18 5.15 -23.89
N ILE A 303 -6.14 4.71 -24.61
CA ILE A 303 -4.85 5.40 -24.64
C ILE A 303 -5.00 6.83 -25.20
N GLY A 304 -5.73 6.98 -26.30
CA GLY A 304 -5.98 8.30 -26.93
C GLY A 304 -6.73 9.28 -26.03
N GLY A 305 -7.61 8.79 -25.16
CA GLY A 305 -8.37 9.59 -24.20
C GLY A 305 -7.71 9.75 -22.84
N MET A 306 -6.57 9.09 -22.60
CA MET A 306 -5.97 8.97 -21.26
C MET A 306 -5.53 10.32 -20.69
N HIS A 307 -5.02 11.21 -21.52
CA HIS A 307 -4.60 12.55 -21.10
C HIS A 307 -5.72 13.29 -20.35
N ASP A 308 -6.93 13.28 -20.91
CA ASP A 308 -8.08 13.96 -20.31
C ASP A 308 -8.69 13.18 -19.14
N LEU A 309 -8.64 11.85 -19.18
CA LEU A 309 -9.09 11.01 -18.07
C LEU A 309 -8.23 11.22 -16.83
N LYS A 310 -6.91 11.12 -16.96
CA LYS A 310 -5.98 11.25 -15.82
C LYS A 310 -5.92 12.66 -15.24
N ALA A 311 -6.25 13.69 -16.04
CA ALA A 311 -6.30 15.07 -15.56
C ALA A 311 -7.39 15.31 -14.51
N ARG A 312 -8.43 14.48 -14.48
CA ARG A 312 -9.61 14.60 -13.61
C ARG A 312 -9.64 13.55 -12.49
N ALA A 313 -8.97 12.43 -12.68
CA ALA A 313 -8.99 11.33 -11.76
C ALA A 313 -8.08 11.56 -10.55
N THR A 314 -8.52 11.11 -9.37
CA THR A 314 -7.71 11.07 -8.15
C THR A 314 -7.22 9.67 -7.84
N THR A 315 -7.89 8.65 -8.38
CA THR A 315 -7.54 7.24 -8.22
C THR A 315 -7.70 6.48 -9.53
N LEU A 316 -7.00 5.35 -9.66
CA LEU A 316 -7.16 4.47 -10.81
C LEU A 316 -8.58 3.86 -10.88
N VAL A 317 -9.23 3.66 -9.74
CA VAL A 317 -10.64 3.21 -9.67
C VAL A 317 -11.57 4.26 -10.28
N GLY A 318 -11.39 5.52 -9.92
CA GLY A 318 -12.16 6.63 -10.50
C GLY A 318 -11.91 6.77 -12.00
N LEU A 319 -10.65 6.66 -12.43
CA LEU A 319 -10.28 6.66 -13.84
C LEU A 319 -10.93 5.51 -14.61
N ALA A 320 -10.94 4.30 -14.02
CA ALA A 320 -11.56 3.12 -14.61
C ALA A 320 -13.08 3.27 -14.79
N ALA A 321 -13.76 3.98 -13.89
CA ALA A 321 -15.18 4.32 -14.05
C ALA A 321 -15.40 5.25 -15.24
N ASP A 322 -14.63 6.31 -15.38
CA ASP A 322 -14.71 7.27 -16.47
C ASP A 322 -14.26 6.68 -17.83
N ALA A 323 -13.38 5.67 -17.80
CA ALA A 323 -12.88 4.99 -18.98
C ALA A 323 -13.97 4.26 -19.79
N SER A 324 -15.13 3.99 -19.20
CA SER A 324 -16.24 3.28 -19.87
C SER A 324 -16.69 3.97 -21.16
N LEU A 325 -16.51 5.30 -21.27
CA LEU A 325 -16.75 6.06 -22.49
C LEU A 325 -16.02 5.48 -23.71
N TYR A 326 -14.78 5.03 -23.53
CA TYR A 326 -13.92 4.50 -24.60
C TYR A 326 -13.97 2.98 -24.76
N LEU A 327 -14.59 2.28 -23.79
CA LEU A 327 -14.59 0.82 -23.70
C LEU A 327 -15.93 0.16 -24.01
N LYS A 328 -16.86 0.93 -24.59
CA LYS A 328 -18.17 0.43 -25.05
C LYS A 328 -18.47 0.94 -26.44
N ASP A 329 -19.23 0.17 -27.19
CA ASP A 329 -19.80 0.57 -28.48
C ASP A 329 -21.31 0.76 -28.36
N ALA A 330 -21.89 1.55 -29.26
CA ALA A 330 -23.34 1.71 -29.34
C ALA A 330 -24.02 0.42 -29.87
N PRO A 331 -25.26 0.12 -29.43
CA PRO A 331 -26.09 0.86 -28.47
C PRO A 331 -25.70 0.54 -27.02
N PHE A 332 -25.98 1.47 -26.12
CA PHE A 332 -25.79 1.31 -24.67
C PHE A 332 -26.86 2.08 -23.89
N ASP A 333 -26.98 1.80 -22.59
CA ASP A 333 -27.96 2.46 -21.72
C ASP A 333 -27.55 3.90 -21.36
N TYR A 334 -28.55 4.74 -21.13
CA TYR A 334 -28.42 6.12 -20.66
C TYR A 334 -28.78 6.17 -19.18
N ASP A 335 -27.96 6.86 -18.37
CA ASP A 335 -28.35 7.14 -16.98
C ASP A 335 -29.56 8.09 -16.93
N GLU A 336 -30.16 8.20 -15.73
CA GLU A 336 -31.37 9.03 -15.54
C GLU A 336 -31.22 10.48 -16.06
N LYS A 337 -30.03 11.09 -15.81
CA LYS A 337 -29.77 12.48 -16.23
C LYS A 337 -29.55 12.60 -17.73
N ALA A 338 -28.85 11.67 -18.32
CA ALA A 338 -28.63 11.60 -19.75
C ALA A 338 -29.96 11.34 -20.48
N ALA A 339 -30.76 10.39 -20.00
CA ALA A 339 -32.09 10.10 -20.52
C ALA A 339 -33.01 11.32 -20.44
N ALA A 340 -33.05 12.01 -19.29
CA ALA A 340 -33.82 13.24 -19.12
C ALA A 340 -33.38 14.35 -20.11
N THR A 341 -32.06 14.47 -20.33
CA THR A 341 -31.51 15.45 -21.29
C THR A 341 -31.89 15.11 -22.72
N LEU A 342 -31.86 13.85 -23.11
CA LEU A 342 -32.23 13.41 -24.47
C LEU A 342 -33.76 13.52 -24.71
N ASN A 343 -34.58 13.38 -23.69
CA ASN A 343 -36.03 13.51 -23.76
C ASN A 343 -36.52 14.99 -23.78
N ASP A 344 -35.62 15.98 -23.61
CA ASP A 344 -35.98 17.39 -23.75
C ASP A 344 -36.39 17.68 -25.18
N HIS A 345 -37.47 18.45 -25.37
CA HIS A 345 -38.03 18.79 -26.71
C HIS A 345 -36.99 19.44 -27.63
N ASP A 346 -36.18 20.36 -27.10
CA ASP A 346 -35.13 21.05 -27.87
C ASP A 346 -33.99 20.07 -28.25
N ALA A 347 -33.75 19.06 -27.45
CA ALA A 347 -32.66 18.07 -27.69
C ALA A 347 -32.91 17.29 -28.98
N HIS A 348 -34.13 16.94 -29.32
CA HIS A 348 -34.45 16.19 -30.53
C HIS A 348 -34.02 16.96 -31.80
N HIS A 349 -34.37 18.25 -31.88
CA HIS A 349 -33.95 19.08 -33.00
C HIS A 349 -32.43 19.29 -33.03
N ALA A 350 -31.83 19.51 -31.86
CA ALA A 350 -30.37 19.64 -31.77
C ALA A 350 -29.64 18.39 -32.24
N MET A 351 -30.11 17.21 -31.87
CA MET A 351 -29.49 15.95 -32.23
C MET A 351 -29.47 15.66 -33.73
N HIS A 352 -30.55 15.98 -34.45
CA HIS A 352 -30.58 15.90 -35.93
C HIS A 352 -29.59 16.88 -36.55
N ALA A 353 -29.57 18.14 -36.11
CA ALA A 353 -28.62 19.13 -36.61
C ALA A 353 -27.15 18.73 -36.33
N ILE A 354 -26.86 18.17 -35.14
CA ILE A 354 -25.55 17.65 -34.78
C ILE A 354 -25.14 16.49 -35.72
N TYR A 355 -26.05 15.53 -35.90
CA TYR A 355 -25.80 14.39 -36.81
C TYR A 355 -25.39 14.83 -38.20
N ASP A 356 -26.21 15.73 -38.82
CA ASP A 356 -25.98 16.24 -40.15
C ASP A 356 -24.69 17.06 -40.28
N ALA A 357 -24.38 17.86 -39.29
CA ALA A 357 -23.17 18.69 -39.28
C ALA A 357 -21.91 17.83 -39.15
N LEU A 358 -21.89 16.87 -38.22
CA LEU A 358 -20.72 16.02 -37.98
C LEU A 358 -20.50 14.99 -39.11
N ALA A 359 -21.56 14.54 -39.79
CA ALA A 359 -21.45 13.67 -40.97
C ALA A 359 -20.65 14.32 -42.12
N ARG A 360 -20.67 15.66 -42.21
CA ARG A 360 -19.99 16.42 -43.27
C ARG A 360 -18.52 16.70 -43.02
N LEU A 361 -18.01 16.48 -41.80
CA LEU A 361 -16.60 16.78 -41.45
C LEU A 361 -15.59 15.88 -42.16
N GLY A 362 -15.92 14.61 -42.39
CA GLY A 362 -15.04 13.66 -43.09
C GLY A 362 -13.64 13.61 -42.47
N ALA A 363 -12.60 13.89 -43.27
CA ALA A 363 -11.22 13.88 -42.83
C ALA A 363 -10.86 14.96 -41.79
N ASP A 364 -11.69 15.98 -41.66
CA ASP A 364 -11.52 17.08 -40.71
C ASP A 364 -12.19 16.79 -39.35
N PHE A 365 -12.45 15.54 -39.03
CA PHE A 365 -13.07 15.11 -37.77
C PHE A 365 -12.11 15.26 -36.60
N ARG A 366 -11.92 16.49 -36.12
CA ARG A 366 -11.04 16.90 -35.01
C ARG A 366 -11.82 17.70 -33.97
N ASP A 367 -11.36 17.72 -32.76
CA ASP A 367 -12.03 18.40 -31.63
C ASP A 367 -12.41 19.85 -31.94
N THR A 368 -11.50 20.63 -32.55
CA THR A 368 -11.71 22.02 -32.93
C THR A 368 -12.81 22.19 -33.98
N GLU A 369 -12.86 21.34 -34.99
CA GLU A 369 -13.89 21.38 -36.04
C GLU A 369 -15.23 20.87 -35.53
N ILE A 370 -15.22 19.85 -34.66
CA ILE A 370 -16.42 19.37 -33.97
C ILE A 370 -17.03 20.51 -33.13
N GLU A 371 -16.21 21.14 -32.26
CA GLU A 371 -16.67 22.24 -31.44
C GLU A 371 -17.20 23.44 -32.29
N SER A 372 -16.51 23.78 -33.37
CA SER A 372 -16.92 24.82 -34.30
C SER A 372 -18.29 24.50 -34.92
N ALA A 373 -18.50 23.24 -35.34
CA ALA A 373 -19.78 22.81 -35.90
C ALA A 373 -20.93 22.93 -34.87
N LEU A 374 -20.69 22.47 -33.64
CA LEU A 374 -21.66 22.54 -32.55
C LEU A 374 -21.97 24.01 -32.18
N ARG A 375 -20.99 24.90 -32.19
CA ARG A 375 -21.17 26.33 -31.94
C ARG A 375 -22.01 27.00 -33.01
N LYS A 376 -21.77 26.68 -34.28
CA LYS A 376 -22.60 27.19 -35.39
C LYS A 376 -24.08 26.81 -35.27
N ILE A 377 -24.35 25.58 -34.78
CA ILE A 377 -25.75 25.16 -34.52
C ILE A 377 -26.33 25.97 -33.37
N ALA A 378 -25.58 26.18 -32.28
CA ALA A 378 -26.03 26.99 -31.16
C ALA A 378 -26.34 28.42 -31.55
N ASP A 379 -25.48 29.05 -32.35
CA ASP A 379 -25.67 30.43 -32.83
C ASP A 379 -26.89 30.53 -33.75
N ALA A 380 -27.05 29.59 -34.66
CA ALA A 380 -28.15 29.64 -35.67
C ALA A 380 -29.53 29.30 -35.08
N GLN A 381 -29.61 28.36 -34.13
CA GLN A 381 -30.90 27.80 -33.68
C GLN A 381 -31.24 28.11 -32.22
N TYR A 382 -30.24 28.43 -31.37
CA TYR A 382 -30.42 28.57 -29.92
C TYR A 382 -29.90 29.89 -29.36
N GLY A 383 -29.71 30.91 -30.21
CA GLY A 383 -29.26 32.24 -29.79
C GLY A 383 -27.91 32.22 -29.06
N GLY A 384 -26.99 31.38 -29.51
CA GLY A 384 -25.66 31.24 -28.94
C GLY A 384 -25.58 30.39 -27.64
N LYS A 385 -26.70 29.81 -27.22
CA LYS A 385 -26.75 28.97 -26.01
C LYS A 385 -26.12 27.59 -26.28
N LEU A 386 -24.79 27.52 -26.22
CA LEU A 386 -24.01 26.32 -26.52
C LEU A 386 -24.43 25.09 -25.70
N GLY A 387 -24.86 25.26 -24.45
CA GLY A 387 -25.33 24.16 -23.58
C GLY A 387 -26.52 23.39 -24.19
N LYS A 388 -27.39 24.03 -24.97
CA LYS A 388 -28.52 23.38 -25.65
C LYS A 388 -28.09 22.37 -26.72
N VAL A 389 -26.86 22.45 -27.19
CA VAL A 389 -26.23 21.55 -28.18
C VAL A 389 -25.26 20.59 -27.52
N MET A 390 -24.41 21.10 -26.64
CA MET A 390 -23.35 20.29 -26.03
C MET A 390 -23.89 19.24 -25.03
N MET A 391 -24.97 19.54 -24.30
CA MET A 391 -25.51 18.61 -23.31
C MET A 391 -26.16 17.38 -23.95
N PRO A 392 -27.05 17.48 -24.96
CA PRO A 392 -27.55 16.31 -25.68
C PRO A 392 -26.43 15.52 -26.37
N PHE A 393 -25.46 16.22 -26.96
CA PHE A 393 -24.30 15.58 -27.58
C PHE A 393 -23.50 14.73 -26.56
N ARG A 394 -23.27 15.29 -25.39
CA ARG A 394 -22.60 14.55 -24.30
C ARG A 394 -23.40 13.33 -23.84
N ALA A 395 -24.69 13.52 -23.62
CA ALA A 395 -25.60 12.43 -23.24
C ALA A 395 -25.57 11.30 -24.25
N ALA A 396 -25.66 11.62 -25.53
CA ALA A 396 -25.63 10.64 -26.63
C ALA A 396 -24.31 9.88 -26.74
N LEU A 397 -23.18 10.58 -26.56
CA LEU A 397 -21.87 9.95 -26.69
C LEU A 397 -21.45 9.15 -25.46
N ALA A 398 -21.71 9.65 -24.27
CA ALA A 398 -21.21 9.07 -23.04
C ALA A 398 -22.22 8.16 -22.32
N GLY A 399 -23.51 8.36 -22.55
CA GLY A 399 -24.58 7.70 -21.77
C GLY A 399 -24.75 8.31 -20.38
N THR A 400 -23.97 9.33 -20.06
CA THR A 400 -23.97 10.06 -18.76
C THR A 400 -23.74 11.55 -19.01
N MET A 401 -24.01 12.36 -17.98
CA MET A 401 -23.72 13.81 -18.06
C MET A 401 -22.29 14.16 -17.60
N THR A 402 -21.54 13.17 -17.12
CA THR A 402 -20.13 13.32 -16.70
C THR A 402 -19.20 12.69 -17.74
N SER A 403 -18.32 13.48 -18.32
CA SER A 403 -17.35 13.01 -19.32
C SER A 403 -16.13 13.94 -19.39
N PRO A 404 -15.01 13.51 -19.98
CA PRO A 404 -13.98 14.42 -20.48
C PRO A 404 -14.57 15.47 -21.45
N PRO A 405 -13.76 16.44 -21.93
CA PRO A 405 -14.19 17.38 -22.96
C PRO A 405 -14.77 16.61 -24.15
N ILE A 406 -16.08 16.82 -24.43
CA ILE A 406 -16.83 15.87 -25.27
C ILE A 406 -16.43 15.94 -26.75
N ALA A 407 -16.02 17.10 -27.25
CA ALA A 407 -15.52 17.23 -28.61
C ALA A 407 -14.20 16.44 -28.80
N LYS A 408 -13.32 16.51 -27.79
CA LYS A 408 -12.08 15.71 -27.77
C LYS A 408 -12.36 14.22 -27.66
N ALA A 409 -13.31 13.85 -26.82
CA ALA A 409 -13.76 12.46 -26.73
C ALA A 409 -14.30 11.92 -28.05
N ALA A 410 -15.08 12.73 -28.78
CA ALA A 410 -15.59 12.38 -30.10
C ALA A 410 -14.46 12.17 -31.12
N GLU A 411 -13.44 13.03 -31.12
CA GLU A 411 -12.24 12.85 -31.96
C GLU A 411 -11.55 11.52 -31.67
N VAL A 412 -11.34 11.16 -30.40
CA VAL A 412 -10.72 9.91 -29.97
C VAL A 412 -11.56 8.68 -30.37
N LEU A 413 -12.88 8.75 -30.22
CA LEU A 413 -13.80 7.69 -30.68
C LEU A 413 -13.76 7.51 -32.20
N GLY A 414 -13.46 8.57 -32.92
CA GLY A 414 -13.51 8.64 -34.38
C GLY A 414 -14.90 8.88 -34.92
N GLN A 415 -14.99 9.38 -36.18
CA GLN A 415 -16.25 9.74 -36.81
C GLN A 415 -17.23 8.57 -36.87
N SER A 416 -16.80 7.40 -37.27
CA SER A 416 -17.67 6.22 -37.42
C SER A 416 -18.39 5.87 -36.12
N GLU A 417 -17.65 5.72 -35.01
CA GLU A 417 -18.26 5.40 -33.71
C GLU A 417 -19.11 6.54 -33.16
N THR A 418 -18.68 7.79 -33.34
CA THR A 418 -19.45 8.96 -32.95
C THR A 418 -20.81 8.97 -33.67
N MET A 419 -20.82 8.73 -34.97
CA MET A 419 -22.07 8.70 -35.78
C MET A 419 -22.96 7.53 -35.38
N ASN A 420 -22.38 6.35 -35.04
CA ASN A 420 -23.15 5.21 -34.54
C ASN A 420 -23.86 5.53 -33.22
N ARG A 421 -23.17 6.21 -32.31
CA ARG A 421 -23.74 6.65 -31.01
C ARG A 421 -24.88 7.69 -31.20
N LEU A 422 -24.66 8.66 -32.07
CA LEU A 422 -25.70 9.65 -32.39
C LEU A 422 -26.92 8.98 -32.98
N LYS A 423 -26.74 8.05 -33.92
CA LYS A 423 -27.83 7.28 -34.53
C LYS A 423 -28.59 6.46 -33.50
N ALA A 424 -27.86 5.76 -32.60
CA ALA A 424 -28.47 4.98 -31.52
C ALA A 424 -29.27 5.86 -30.57
N ALA A 425 -28.75 7.06 -30.22
CA ALA A 425 -29.45 8.01 -29.38
C ALA A 425 -30.74 8.52 -30.07
N LEU A 426 -30.71 8.87 -31.36
CA LEU A 426 -31.89 9.28 -32.11
C LEU A 426 -32.96 8.17 -32.17
N HIS A 427 -32.59 6.93 -32.38
CA HIS A 427 -33.53 5.80 -32.31
C HIS A 427 -34.14 5.65 -30.91
N TRP A 428 -33.30 5.70 -29.88
CA TRP A 428 -33.78 5.63 -28.51
C TRP A 428 -34.78 6.74 -28.17
N MET A 429 -34.51 7.98 -28.57
CA MET A 429 -35.41 9.13 -28.40
C MET A 429 -36.76 8.94 -29.12
N HIS A 430 -36.75 8.39 -30.31
CA HIS A 430 -37.94 8.06 -31.08
C HIS A 430 -38.81 7.01 -30.37
N ASP A 431 -38.19 5.94 -29.85
CA ASP A 431 -38.90 4.87 -29.16
C ASP A 431 -39.54 5.34 -27.84
N GLN A 432 -38.89 6.28 -27.12
CA GLN A 432 -39.44 6.88 -25.91
C GLN A 432 -40.68 7.75 -26.23
N GLY A 433 -40.67 8.48 -27.37
CA GLY A 433 -41.77 9.28 -27.82
C GLY A 433 -43.06 8.49 -28.17
N HIS A 434 -42.91 7.20 -28.51
CA HIS A 434 -44.04 6.30 -28.80
C HIS A 434 -44.60 5.58 -27.56
N SER A 435 -43.88 5.60 -26.45
CA SER A 435 -44.27 4.93 -25.18
C SER A 435 -45.21 5.79 -24.31
N HIS A 436 -45.48 7.03 -24.70
CA HIS A 436 -46.35 7.99 -24.01
C HIS A 436 -47.68 8.27 -24.70
N HIS A 437 -48.12 7.41 -25.63
CA HIS A 437 -49.45 7.47 -26.24
C HIS A 437 -50.33 6.28 -25.87
#